data_67c4e6f5fc7104ad2141ea4ca316ae90
#
_entry.id   67c4e6f5fc7104ad2141ea4ca316ae90
#
_cell.length_a   1.000
_cell.length_b   1.000
_cell.length_c   1.000
_cell.angle_alpha   90.00
_cell.angle_beta   90.00
_cell.angle_gamma   90.00
#
_symmetry.space_group_name_H-M   'P 1'
#
loop_
_entity.id
_entity.type
_entity.pdbx_description
1 polymer ?
#
loop_
_entity_poly.entity_id
_entity_poly.type
_entity_poly.pdbx_seq_one_letter_code
_entity_poly.pdbx_strand_id
1 'polypeptide(L)' 'LDEYRTTYLQVPKIADRKPVFVSGEVRDRLDEIVRRLGGRGMSVSGLIENLARQHLLSYENDIDQWRKL' A
#
# COMPACT_ATOMS: atom_id res chain seq x y z
N LEU A 1 2.64 3.46 -16.31
CA LEU A 1 3.27 2.87 -15.12
C LEU A 1 4.10 3.87 -14.30
N ASP A 2 4.51 4.98 -14.90
CA ASP A 2 5.26 6.00 -14.15
C ASP A 2 4.41 6.59 -13.02
N GLU A 3 3.14 6.86 -13.31
CA GLU A 3 2.23 7.36 -12.30
C GLU A 3 2.02 6.33 -11.18
N TYR A 4 1.89 5.07 -11.54
CA TYR A 4 1.77 3.99 -10.57
C TYR A 4 3.00 3.90 -9.67
N ARG A 5 4.19 3.98 -10.26
CA ARG A 5 5.44 3.94 -9.48
C ARG A 5 5.54 5.11 -8.52
N THR A 6 5.16 6.30 -8.96
CA THR A 6 5.21 7.48 -8.11
C THR A 6 4.25 7.36 -6.94
N THR A 7 3.06 6.82 -7.19
CA THR A 7 2.03 6.71 -6.15
C THR A 7 2.27 5.56 -5.20
N TYR A 8 2.66 4.39 -5.72
CA TYR A 8 2.63 3.15 -4.93
C TYR A 8 3.98 2.52 -4.66
N LEU A 9 5.01 2.83 -5.44
CA LEU A 9 6.28 2.12 -5.35
C LEU A 9 7.43 2.94 -4.77
N GLN A 10 7.13 4.08 -4.17
CA GLN A 10 8.11 4.81 -3.35
C GLN A 10 8.20 4.12 -2.00
N VAL A 11 9.43 3.94 -1.50
CA VAL A 11 9.65 3.28 -0.22
C VAL A 11 9.05 4.14 0.90
N PRO A 12 8.02 3.66 1.59
CA PRO A 12 7.40 4.46 2.65
C PRO A 12 8.17 4.35 3.96
N LYS A 13 8.02 5.36 4.78
CA LYS A 13 8.50 5.33 6.15
C LYS A 13 7.40 4.72 7.01
N ILE A 14 7.66 3.56 7.59
CA ILE A 14 6.67 2.86 8.40
C ILE A 14 7.14 2.86 9.85
N ALA A 15 6.41 3.58 10.71
CA ALA A 15 6.64 3.58 12.13
C ALA A 15 5.64 2.63 12.81
N ASP A 16 6.02 2.08 13.97
CA ASP A 16 5.12 1.25 14.77
C ASP A 16 4.47 0.13 13.96
N ARG A 17 5.30 -0.70 13.36
CA ARG A 17 4.85 -1.78 12.49
C ARG A 17 3.99 -2.79 13.23
N LYS A 18 2.85 -3.13 12.64
CA LYS A 18 1.95 -4.17 13.15
C LYS A 18 1.78 -5.23 12.08
N PRO A 19 1.72 -6.52 12.45
CA PRO A 19 1.51 -7.57 11.46
C PRO A 19 0.08 -7.56 10.95
N VAL A 20 -0.06 -7.75 9.63
CA VAL A 20 -1.35 -7.89 8.97
C VAL A 20 -1.23 -9.05 7.99
N PHE A 21 -2.23 -9.92 7.97
CA PHE A 21 -2.19 -11.11 7.13
C PHE A 21 -3.06 -10.93 5.90
N VAL A 22 -2.52 -11.32 4.75
CA VAL A 22 -3.25 -11.38 3.49
C VAL A 22 -3.12 -12.79 2.94
N SER A 23 -3.96 -13.15 1.97
CA SER A 23 -3.88 -14.46 1.35
C SER A 23 -2.55 -14.64 0.61
N GLY A 24 -2.11 -15.89 0.48
CA GLY A 24 -0.88 -16.19 -0.27
C GLY A 24 -0.98 -15.73 -1.71
N GLU A 25 -2.14 -15.91 -2.33
CA GLU A 25 -2.35 -15.47 -3.71
C GLU A 25 -2.15 -13.96 -3.88
N VAL A 26 -2.76 -13.16 -3.02
CA VAL A 26 -2.62 -11.71 -3.07
C VAL A 26 -1.17 -11.30 -2.80
N ARG A 27 -0.56 -11.92 -1.80
CA ARG A 27 0.84 -11.64 -1.47
C ARG A 27 1.77 -11.91 -2.65
N ASP A 28 1.58 -13.04 -3.31
CA ASP A 28 2.44 -13.43 -4.43
C ASP A 28 2.29 -12.46 -5.60
N ARG A 29 1.08 -12.00 -5.87
CA ARG A 29 0.83 -11.03 -6.94
C ARG A 29 1.43 -9.67 -6.61
N LEU A 30 1.35 -9.24 -5.36
CA LEU A 30 1.98 -7.99 -4.93
C LEU A 30 3.51 -8.10 -4.99
N ASP A 31 4.04 -9.25 -4.62
CA ASP A 31 5.48 -9.50 -4.69
C ASP A 31 5.99 -9.40 -6.14
N GLU A 32 5.23 -9.91 -7.09
CA GLU A 32 5.57 -9.81 -8.50
C GLU A 32 5.64 -8.35 -8.95
N ILE A 33 4.70 -7.51 -8.52
CA ILE A 33 4.71 -6.09 -8.82
C ILE A 33 5.97 -5.43 -8.27
N VAL A 34 6.30 -5.74 -7.03
CA VAL A 34 7.50 -5.17 -6.38
C VAL A 34 8.77 -5.58 -7.13
N ARG A 35 8.88 -6.85 -7.51
CA ARG A 35 10.06 -7.34 -8.22
C ARG A 35 10.22 -6.74 -9.61
N ARG A 36 9.11 -6.51 -10.31
CA ARG A 36 9.15 -6.02 -11.69
C ARG A 36 9.21 -4.51 -11.80
N LEU A 37 8.52 -3.79 -10.93
CA LEU A 37 8.33 -2.35 -11.05
C LEU A 37 8.94 -1.57 -9.90
N GLY A 38 9.21 -2.22 -8.79
CA GLY A 38 9.74 -1.55 -7.61
C GLY A 38 11.23 -1.28 -7.72
N GLY A 39 11.65 -0.21 -7.08
CA GLY A 39 13.06 0.12 -6.99
C GLY A 39 13.73 -0.56 -5.79
N ARG A 40 14.99 -0.17 -5.58
CA ARG A 40 15.78 -0.70 -4.48
C ARG A 40 15.13 -0.36 -3.14
N GLY A 41 15.09 -1.34 -2.26
CA GLY A 41 14.52 -1.16 -0.92
C GLY A 41 13.03 -1.29 -0.83
N MET A 42 12.33 -1.44 -1.97
CA MET A 42 10.89 -1.65 -1.97
C MET A 42 10.56 -3.06 -1.53
N SER A 43 9.41 -3.22 -0.86
CA SER A 43 8.97 -4.51 -0.33
C SER A 43 7.46 -4.65 -0.50
N VAL A 44 6.96 -5.88 -0.30
CA VAL A 44 5.51 -6.13 -0.28
C VAL A 44 4.86 -5.32 0.84
N SER A 45 5.48 -5.27 2.01
CA SER A 45 4.96 -4.46 3.13
C SER A 45 4.86 -2.99 2.75
N GLY A 46 5.88 -2.45 2.07
CA GLY A 46 5.86 -1.08 1.61
C GLY A 46 4.75 -0.81 0.61
N LEU A 47 4.52 -1.75 -0.31
CA LEU A 47 3.44 -1.61 -1.29
C LEU A 47 2.08 -1.63 -0.60
N ILE A 48 1.86 -2.55 0.33
CA ILE A 48 0.61 -2.62 1.10
C ILE A 48 0.38 -1.31 1.86
N GLU A 49 1.43 -0.79 2.49
CA GLU A 49 1.34 0.48 3.22
C GLU A 49 0.90 1.62 2.28
N ASN A 50 1.52 1.70 1.09
CA ASN A 50 1.19 2.75 0.13
C ASN A 50 -0.23 2.60 -0.41
N LEU A 51 -0.66 1.37 -0.70
CA LEU A 51 -2.02 1.09 -1.15
C LEU A 51 -3.04 1.52 -0.09
N ALA A 52 -2.79 1.15 1.16
CA ALA A 52 -3.67 1.50 2.26
C ALA A 52 -3.73 3.01 2.49
N ARG A 53 -2.57 3.68 2.47
CA ARG A 53 -2.52 5.14 2.63
C ARG A 53 -3.30 5.85 1.53
N GLN A 54 -3.14 5.40 0.29
CA GLN A 54 -3.83 6.01 -0.83
C GLN A 54 -5.34 5.80 -0.73
N HIS A 55 -5.75 4.59 -0.33
CA HIS A 55 -7.16 4.28 -0.13
C HIS A 55 -7.77 5.16 0.95
N LEU A 56 -7.11 5.26 2.11
CA LEU A 56 -7.59 6.07 3.22
C LEU A 56 -7.68 7.54 2.84
N LEU A 57 -6.68 8.03 2.12
CA LEU A 57 -6.68 9.42 1.67
C LEU A 57 -7.85 9.71 0.74
N SER A 58 -8.15 8.78 -0.17
CA SER A 58 -9.24 8.94 -1.14
C SER A 58 -10.63 8.91 -0.50
N TYR A 59 -10.80 8.15 0.58
CA TYR A 59 -12.10 7.93 1.20
C TYR A 59 -12.24 8.51 2.61
N GLU A 60 -11.25 9.28 3.04
CA GLU A 60 -11.18 9.84 4.38
C GLU A 60 -12.45 10.59 4.78
N ASN A 61 -12.93 11.48 3.93
CA ASN A 61 -14.13 12.27 4.22
C ASN A 61 -15.38 11.41 4.30
N ASP A 62 -15.51 10.45 3.42
CA ASP A 62 -16.68 9.56 3.40
C ASP A 62 -16.71 8.70 4.66
N ILE A 63 -15.57 8.19 5.07
CA ILE A 63 -15.46 7.36 6.28
C ILE A 63 -15.78 8.19 7.52
N ASP A 64 -15.26 9.41 7.60
CA ASP A 64 -15.51 10.29 8.73
C ASP A 64 -17.01 10.63 8.84
N GLN A 65 -17.68 10.89 7.71
CA GLN A 65 -19.10 11.14 7.71
C GLN A 65 -19.89 9.92 8.16
N TRP A 66 -19.48 8.72 7.70
CA TRP A 66 -20.12 7.49 8.12
C TRP A 66 -20.03 7.28 9.64
N ARG A 67 -18.91 7.62 10.23
CA ARG A 67 -18.74 7.51 11.70
C ARG A 67 -19.66 8.40 12.49
N LYS A 68 -20.03 9.53 11.92
CA LYS A 68 -20.92 10.51 12.58
C LYS A 68 -22.38 10.14 12.51
N LEU A 69 -22.73 9.17 11.69
CA LEU A 69 -24.09 8.68 11.59
C LEU A 69 -24.36 7.67 12.71
#